data_d4725af9a50b6591a817959a9d32e1b8
#
_entry.id   d4725af9a50b6591a817959a9d32e1b8
#
_cell.length_a   1.000
_cell.length_b   1.000
_cell.length_c   1.000
_cell.angle_alpha   90.00
_cell.angle_beta   90.00
_cell.angle_gamma   90.00
#
_symmetry.space_group_name_H-M   'P 1'
#
loop_
_entity.id
_entity.type
_entity.pdbx_description
1 polymer ?
#
loop_
_entity_poly.entity_id
_entity_poly.type
_entity_poly.pdbx_seq_one_letter_code
_entity_poly.pdbx_strand_id
1 'polypeptide(L)'
;MSINGMDEWLKKIENLKADFPQETEKFLKKKANEVIRETKKLTPVDTGTLKNSWQRKNGGSFRQIIYNNTSYASHIEFGHRIIRGKRVVGIVRGRYMLHKGINRVRMTFYRDLEIMYRNLISR
;
A
#
# COMPACT_ATOMS: atom_id res chain seq x y z
N MET A 1 8.67 46.61 -5.62
CA MET A 1 8.21 46.87 -4.24
C MET A 1 7.46 45.69 -3.70
N SER A 2 7.88 45.16 -2.59
CA SER A 2 7.19 44.02 -1.99
C SER A 2 6.07 44.51 -1.05
N ILE A 3 4.96 43.77 -1.04
CA ILE A 3 3.90 43.95 -0.06
C ILE A 3 4.27 43.11 1.16
N ASN A 4 4.14 43.68 2.36
CA ASN A 4 4.49 42.97 3.60
C ASN A 4 3.79 41.60 3.68
N GLY A 5 4.58 40.55 3.82
CA GLY A 5 4.12 39.19 3.93
C GLY A 5 3.82 38.53 2.58
N MET A 6 3.72 39.24 1.48
CA MET A 6 3.39 38.67 0.18
C MET A 6 4.54 37.81 -0.37
N ASP A 7 5.77 38.31 -0.29
CA ASP A 7 6.94 37.56 -0.77
C ASP A 7 7.15 36.25 0.01
N GLU A 8 6.96 36.35 1.35
CA GLU A 8 7.05 35.15 2.21
C GLU A 8 5.95 34.16 1.92
N TRP A 9 4.74 34.63 1.67
CA TRP A 9 3.59 33.79 1.32
C TRP A 9 3.80 33.07 0.00
N LEU A 10 4.25 33.79 -1.04
CA LEU A 10 4.57 33.22 -2.35
C LEU A 10 5.67 32.18 -2.26
N LYS A 11 6.71 32.46 -1.48
CA LYS A 11 7.82 31.55 -1.23
C LYS A 11 7.33 30.27 -0.55
N LYS A 12 6.44 30.41 0.44
CA LYS A 12 5.83 29.27 1.12
C LYS A 12 5.02 28.41 0.16
N ILE A 13 4.24 29.02 -0.72
CA ILE A 13 3.47 28.30 -1.74
C ILE A 13 4.41 27.55 -2.71
N GLU A 14 5.48 28.17 -3.16
CA GLU A 14 6.46 27.50 -4.02
C GLU A 14 7.12 26.30 -3.33
N ASN A 15 7.48 26.45 -2.06
CA ASN A 15 8.05 25.37 -1.28
C ASN A 15 7.06 24.22 -1.11
N LEU A 16 5.79 24.51 -0.83
CA LEU A 16 4.73 23.52 -0.74
C LEU A 16 4.52 22.80 -2.06
N LYS A 17 4.52 23.54 -3.16
CA LYS A 17 4.37 23.01 -4.51
C LYS A 17 5.48 22.02 -4.86
N ALA A 18 6.71 22.27 -4.38
CA ALA A 18 7.83 21.35 -4.55
C ALA A 18 7.76 20.16 -3.59
N ASP A 19 7.33 20.38 -2.35
CA ASP A 19 7.36 19.39 -1.28
C ASP A 19 6.19 18.40 -1.32
N PHE A 20 5.00 18.83 -1.76
CA PHE A 20 3.82 17.96 -1.79
C PHE A 20 4.04 16.66 -2.55
N PRO A 21 4.58 16.67 -3.79
CA PRO A 21 4.81 15.42 -4.51
C PRO A 21 5.77 14.49 -3.78
N GLN A 22 6.86 15.02 -3.25
CA GLN A 22 7.88 14.23 -2.54
C GLN A 22 7.33 13.61 -1.27
N GLU A 23 6.61 14.40 -0.47
CA GLU A 23 6.00 13.92 0.78
C GLU A 23 4.89 12.91 0.50
N THR A 24 4.12 13.11 -0.56
CA THR A 24 3.09 12.16 -0.99
C THR A 24 3.71 10.84 -1.40
N GLU A 25 4.81 10.84 -2.15
CA GLU A 25 5.52 9.62 -2.53
C GLU A 25 6.05 8.86 -1.31
N LYS A 26 6.65 9.57 -0.35
CA LYS A 26 7.09 8.96 0.92
C LYS A 26 5.93 8.36 1.70
N PHE A 27 4.82 9.07 1.75
CA PHE A 27 3.60 8.60 2.41
C PHE A 27 3.08 7.31 1.79
N LEU A 28 3.01 7.24 0.46
CA LEU A 28 2.55 6.05 -0.25
C LEU A 28 3.48 4.85 -0.02
N LYS A 29 4.80 5.06 -0.01
CA LYS A 29 5.75 4.00 0.33
C LYS A 29 5.53 3.48 1.75
N LYS A 30 5.33 4.38 2.70
CA LYS A 30 5.04 4.01 4.09
C LYS A 30 3.75 3.20 4.18
N LYS A 31 2.70 3.63 3.49
CA LYS A 31 1.42 2.92 3.47
C LYS A 31 1.53 1.56 2.80
N ALA A 32 2.29 1.45 1.71
CA ALA A 32 2.55 0.17 1.08
C ALA A 32 3.29 -0.80 2.03
N ASN A 33 4.26 -0.31 2.79
CA ASN A 33 4.94 -1.11 3.80
C ASN A 33 3.98 -1.55 4.93
N GLU A 34 3.05 -0.70 5.32
CA GLU A 34 2.00 -1.06 6.30
C GLU A 34 1.09 -2.16 5.75
N VAL A 35 0.71 -2.08 4.48
CA VAL A 35 -0.08 -3.13 3.82
C VAL A 35 0.69 -4.45 3.83
N ILE A 36 1.97 -4.45 3.49
CA ILE A 36 2.81 -5.65 3.52
C ILE A 36 2.82 -6.24 4.93
N ARG A 37 3.00 -5.41 5.94
CA ARG A 37 3.02 -5.85 7.35
C ARG A 37 1.70 -6.53 7.74
N GLU A 38 0.57 -5.89 7.42
CA GLU A 38 -0.74 -6.44 7.74
C GLU A 38 -1.04 -7.71 6.94
N THR A 39 -0.64 -7.75 5.66
CA THR A 39 -0.78 -8.92 4.80
C THR A 39 0.03 -10.09 5.33
N LYS A 40 1.27 -9.85 5.79
CA LYS A 40 2.10 -10.90 6.40
C LYS A 40 1.45 -11.51 7.63
N LYS A 41 0.80 -10.70 8.47
CA LYS A 41 0.09 -11.20 9.65
C LYS A 41 -1.04 -12.17 9.31
N LEU A 42 -1.63 -12.00 8.13
CA LEU A 42 -2.75 -12.80 7.65
C LEU A 42 -2.31 -13.98 6.78
N THR A 43 -1.02 -14.08 6.47
CA THR A 43 -0.49 -15.11 5.60
C THR A 43 -0.19 -16.38 6.40
N PRO A 44 -0.66 -17.56 5.96
CA PRO A 44 -0.33 -18.81 6.62
C PRO A 44 1.18 -19.06 6.63
N VAL A 45 1.70 -19.54 7.73
CA VAL A 45 3.13 -19.85 7.87
C VAL A 45 3.30 -21.37 7.81
N ASP A 46 3.57 -21.87 6.62
CA ASP A 46 3.91 -23.28 6.42
C ASP A 46 5.43 -23.44 6.42
N THR A 47 6.09 -22.82 5.43
CA THR A 47 7.54 -22.79 5.34
C THR A 47 8.10 -21.37 5.54
N GLY A 48 7.24 -20.38 5.67
CA GLY A 48 7.61 -18.96 5.69
C GLY A 48 7.87 -18.35 4.32
N THR A 49 7.94 -19.15 3.26
CA THR A 49 8.25 -18.66 1.90
C THR A 49 7.19 -17.69 1.40
N LEU A 50 5.92 -18.05 1.50
CA LEU A 50 4.82 -17.20 1.05
C LEU A 50 4.80 -15.89 1.84
N LYS A 51 4.86 -15.97 3.17
CA LYS A 51 4.84 -14.81 4.05
C LYS A 51 6.00 -13.85 3.77
N ASN A 52 7.20 -14.39 3.57
CA ASN A 52 8.41 -13.59 3.38
C ASN A 52 8.58 -13.09 1.94
N SER A 53 7.73 -13.51 1.01
CA SER A 53 7.81 -13.12 -0.40
C SER A 53 6.91 -11.94 -0.76
N TRP A 54 6.18 -11.36 0.18
CA TRP A 54 5.44 -10.13 -0.03
C TRP A 54 6.41 -8.96 -0.23
N GLN A 55 6.26 -8.26 -1.34
CA GLN A 55 7.18 -7.21 -1.78
C GLN A 55 6.39 -6.04 -2.37
N ARG A 56 7.06 -4.89 -2.47
CA ARG A 56 6.53 -3.74 -3.18
C ARG A 56 7.53 -3.21 -4.20
N LYS A 57 7.02 -2.51 -5.18
CA LYS A 57 7.82 -1.76 -6.15
C LYS A 57 7.11 -0.46 -6.52
N ASN A 58 7.88 0.50 -7.03
CA ASN A 58 7.31 1.70 -7.59
C ASN A 58 6.59 1.37 -8.90
N GLY A 59 5.36 1.85 -9.05
CA GLY A 59 4.55 1.60 -10.25
C GLY A 59 4.34 2.84 -11.10
N GLY A 60 5.17 3.88 -10.90
CA GLY A 60 5.01 5.18 -11.54
C GLY A 60 4.74 6.27 -10.50
N SER A 61 4.35 7.46 -10.96
CA SER A 61 4.03 8.57 -10.07
C SER A 61 2.82 8.25 -9.20
N PHE A 62 2.96 8.42 -7.90
CA PHE A 62 1.91 8.21 -6.91
C PHE A 62 1.30 6.81 -6.96
N ARG A 63 2.10 5.82 -7.29
CA ARG A 63 1.64 4.43 -7.39
C ARG A 63 2.65 3.48 -6.79
N GLN A 64 2.18 2.63 -5.89
CA GLN A 64 2.95 1.52 -5.33
C GLN A 64 2.26 0.21 -5.69
N ILE A 65 3.05 -0.77 -6.07
CA ILE A 65 2.56 -2.11 -6.43
C ILE A 65 3.04 -3.09 -5.38
N ILE A 66 2.11 -3.83 -4.79
CA ILE A 66 2.40 -4.89 -3.82
C ILE A 66 2.15 -6.22 -4.51
N TYR A 67 3.11 -7.13 -4.43
CA TYR A 67 3.06 -8.39 -5.16
C TYR A 67 3.76 -9.51 -4.40
N ASN A 68 3.53 -10.73 -4.87
CA ASN A 68 4.18 -11.94 -4.35
C ASN A 68 4.50 -12.84 -5.54
N ASN A 69 5.76 -13.24 -5.67
CA ASN A 69 6.24 -14.04 -6.82
C ASN A 69 6.13 -15.55 -6.62
N THR A 70 5.66 -16.02 -5.47
CA THR A 70 5.48 -17.46 -5.28
C THR A 70 4.39 -17.98 -6.23
N SER A 71 4.62 -19.16 -6.80
CA SER A 71 3.74 -19.73 -7.81
C SER A 71 2.33 -20.03 -7.30
N TYR A 72 2.18 -20.26 -6.01
CA TYR A 72 0.90 -20.61 -5.39
C TYR A 72 0.21 -19.43 -4.67
N ALA A 73 0.78 -18.24 -4.72
CA ALA A 73 0.23 -17.08 -4.00
C ALA A 73 -1.21 -16.76 -4.42
N SER A 74 -1.49 -16.77 -5.71
CA SER A 74 -2.85 -16.52 -6.23
C SER A 74 -3.85 -17.58 -5.78
N HIS A 75 -3.45 -18.83 -5.70
CA HIS A 75 -4.29 -19.92 -5.21
C HIS A 75 -4.68 -19.72 -3.73
N ILE A 76 -3.73 -19.26 -2.91
CA ILE A 76 -4.00 -18.97 -1.50
C ILE A 76 -4.87 -17.73 -1.35
N GLU A 77 -4.60 -16.70 -2.14
CA GLU A 77 -5.36 -15.43 -2.07
C GLU A 77 -6.83 -15.63 -2.49
N PHE A 78 -7.04 -16.27 -3.65
CA PHE A 78 -8.38 -16.37 -4.25
C PHE A 78 -9.04 -17.73 -4.05
N GLY A 79 -8.29 -18.73 -3.58
CA GLY A 79 -8.76 -20.10 -3.54
C GLY A 79 -8.59 -20.80 -4.89
N HIS A 80 -8.91 -22.07 -4.92
CA HIS A 80 -8.79 -22.86 -6.14
C HIS A 80 -9.69 -24.08 -6.11
N ARG A 81 -9.92 -24.65 -7.29
CA ARG A 81 -10.65 -25.90 -7.44
C ARG A 81 -9.71 -27.08 -7.24
N ILE A 82 -10.20 -28.11 -6.60
CA ILE A 82 -9.50 -29.40 -6.53
C ILE A 82 -10.01 -30.26 -7.67
N ILE A 83 -9.11 -30.62 -8.59
CA ILE A 83 -9.47 -31.40 -9.79
C ILE A 83 -8.82 -32.79 -9.69
N ARG A 84 -9.64 -33.82 -9.85
CA ARG A 84 -9.18 -35.21 -9.98
C ARG A 84 -9.67 -35.76 -11.31
N GLY A 85 -8.73 -36.07 -12.23
CA GLY A 85 -9.07 -36.40 -13.61
C GLY A 85 -9.72 -35.19 -14.30
N LYS A 86 -10.95 -35.38 -14.81
CA LYS A 86 -11.71 -34.31 -15.46
C LYS A 86 -12.81 -33.72 -14.56
N ARG A 87 -12.82 -34.08 -13.25
CA ARG A 87 -13.90 -33.73 -12.35
C ARG A 87 -13.40 -32.74 -11.28
N VAL A 88 -14.21 -31.73 -10.99
CA VAL A 88 -14.03 -30.88 -9.84
C VAL A 88 -14.58 -31.60 -8.61
N VAL A 89 -13.71 -31.96 -7.67
CA VAL A 89 -14.09 -32.72 -6.46
C VAL A 89 -14.16 -31.86 -5.21
N GLY A 90 -13.75 -30.57 -5.29
CA GLY A 90 -13.83 -29.67 -4.16
C GLY A 90 -13.32 -28.29 -4.51
N ILE A 91 -13.47 -27.39 -3.55
CA ILE A 91 -13.02 -26.00 -3.66
C ILE A 91 -12.29 -25.66 -2.36
N VAL A 92 -11.09 -25.08 -2.48
CA VAL A 92 -10.37 -24.48 -1.36
C VAL A 92 -10.70 -22.99 -1.37
N ARG A 93 -11.22 -22.47 -0.26
CA ARG A 93 -11.56 -21.05 -0.13
C ARG A 93 -10.32 -20.19 -0.07
N GLY A 94 -10.36 -19.00 -0.71
CA GLY A 94 -9.30 -18.04 -0.64
C GLY A 94 -9.17 -17.44 0.75
N ARG A 95 -7.95 -17.06 1.11
CA ARG A 95 -7.68 -16.40 2.40
C ARG A 95 -7.71 -14.89 2.33
N TYR A 96 -7.65 -14.32 1.12
CA TYR A 96 -7.72 -12.87 0.87
C TYR A 96 -6.76 -12.07 1.75
N MET A 97 -5.53 -12.53 1.87
CA MET A 97 -4.48 -11.94 2.69
C MET A 97 -4.21 -10.49 2.29
N LEU A 98 -3.97 -10.26 1.01
CA LEU A 98 -3.68 -8.93 0.47
C LEU A 98 -4.93 -8.04 0.53
N HIS A 99 -6.07 -8.55 0.14
CA HIS A 99 -7.34 -7.81 0.18
C HIS A 99 -7.65 -7.32 1.60
N LYS A 100 -7.52 -8.20 2.58
CA LYS A 100 -7.74 -7.85 3.99
C LYS A 100 -6.67 -6.89 4.50
N GLY A 101 -5.41 -7.09 4.10
CA GLY A 101 -4.31 -6.20 4.46
C GLY A 101 -4.53 -4.78 3.94
N ILE A 102 -4.96 -4.65 2.69
CA ILE A 102 -5.32 -3.36 2.09
C ILE A 102 -6.48 -2.72 2.85
N ASN A 103 -7.52 -3.48 3.17
CA ASN A 103 -8.68 -2.95 3.88
C ASN A 103 -8.33 -2.45 5.28
N ARG A 104 -7.43 -3.12 5.99
CA ARG A 104 -6.96 -2.66 7.30
C ARG A 104 -6.28 -1.30 7.22
N VAL A 105 -5.39 -1.12 6.25
CA VAL A 105 -4.67 0.14 6.05
C VAL A 105 -5.62 1.23 5.53
N ARG A 106 -6.57 0.86 4.68
CA ARG A 106 -7.58 1.80 4.14
C ARG A 106 -8.39 2.49 5.25
N MET A 107 -8.64 1.82 6.35
CA MET A 107 -9.44 2.37 7.46
C MET A 107 -8.86 3.67 8.02
N THR A 108 -7.53 3.83 7.98
CA THR A 108 -6.87 5.02 8.53
C THR A 108 -6.16 5.85 7.45
N PHE A 109 -6.24 5.43 6.20
CA PHE A 109 -5.46 6.03 5.11
C PHE A 109 -5.76 7.53 4.95
N TYR A 110 -7.02 7.88 4.83
CA TYR A 110 -7.40 9.28 4.59
C TYR A 110 -7.13 10.17 5.80
N ARG A 111 -7.31 9.66 7.01
CA ARG A 111 -6.96 10.37 8.22
C ARG A 111 -5.46 10.67 8.27
N ASP A 112 -4.64 9.68 8.00
CA ASP A 112 -3.19 9.82 8.03
C ASP A 112 -2.70 10.74 6.92
N LEU A 113 -3.32 10.69 5.75
CA LEU A 113 -3.04 11.59 4.63
C LEU A 113 -3.38 13.03 5.00
N GLU A 114 -4.53 13.26 5.61
CA GLU A 114 -4.94 14.58 6.08
C GLU A 114 -3.98 15.15 7.11
N ILE A 115 -3.55 14.33 8.07
CA ILE A 115 -2.57 14.74 9.08
C ILE A 115 -1.25 15.13 8.41
N MET A 116 -0.78 14.35 7.45
CA MET A 116 0.45 14.66 6.72
C MET A 116 0.34 16.01 6.00
N TYR A 117 -0.75 16.25 5.30
CA TYR A 117 -0.94 17.52 4.58
C TYR A 117 -1.08 18.69 5.52
N ARG A 118 -1.79 18.56 6.63
CA ARG A 118 -1.88 19.62 7.66
C ARG A 118 -0.51 19.97 8.22
N ASN A 119 0.30 18.96 8.55
CA ASN A 119 1.65 19.19 9.06
C ASN A 119 2.53 19.87 8.02
N LEU A 120 2.38 19.50 6.76
CA LEU A 120 3.13 20.12 5.66
C LEU A 120 2.74 21.58 5.45
N ILE A 121 1.46 21.89 5.51
CA ILE A 121 0.94 23.27 5.34
C ILE A 121 1.33 24.16 6.51
N SER A 122 1.36 23.62 7.72
CA SER A 122 1.60 24.41 8.94
C SER A 122 3.07 24.66 9.27
N ARG A 123 4.00 24.05 8.55
CA ARG A 123 5.44 24.26 8.78
C ARG A 123 6.03 25.48 8.10
#